data_412ef8927b06dfd73ea2f8cacf8fd95a
#
_entry.id   412ef8927b06dfd73ea2f8cacf8fd95a
#
_cell.length_a   1.000
_cell.length_b   1.000
_cell.length_c   1.000
_cell.angle_alpha   90.00
_cell.angle_beta   90.00
_cell.angle_gamma   90.00
#
_symmetry.space_group_name_H-M   'P 1'
#
loop_
_entity.id
_entity.type
_entity.pdbx_description
1 polymer ?
#
loop_
_entity_poly.entity_id
_entity_poly.type
_entity_poly.pdbx_seq_one_letter_code
_entity_poly.pdbx_strand_id
1 'polypeptide(L)'
;NTNTLIRADVRAGKRYVSIEKGEAFFDIVHNAKSPFVVDVDGHRITDLGTKFSVRDEPGRVEVALLEGRASIASIRPDTQRHQAVLTPGDVAVATADSLSVEQKPKPTLAKELSWRRGLLIFDGAPLSQVAAELNRYSTAKIVVAGDGVAKLTIDASVPTDDVRAFT
;
A
#
# COMPACT_ATOMS: atom_id res chain seq x y z
N ASN A 1 -8.20 0.11 -4.21
CA ASN A 1 -8.44 1.37 -3.52
C ASN A 1 -8.78 2.49 -4.52
N THR A 2 -9.17 3.67 -4.00
CA THR A 2 -9.48 4.82 -4.84
C THR A 2 -8.26 5.32 -5.65
N ASN A 3 -8.52 6.01 -6.77
CA ASN A 3 -7.48 6.61 -7.63
C ASN A 3 -6.36 5.62 -8.04
N THR A 4 -6.74 4.38 -8.34
CA THR A 4 -5.80 3.29 -8.67
C THR A 4 -5.91 2.92 -10.13
N LEU A 5 -4.75 2.76 -10.78
CA LEU A 5 -4.62 2.27 -12.14
C LEU A 5 -3.72 1.04 -12.18
N ILE A 6 -4.29 -0.07 -12.63
CA ILE A 6 -3.56 -1.33 -12.79
C ILE A 6 -3.72 -1.88 -14.20
N ARG A 7 -2.71 -2.60 -14.67
CA ARG A 7 -2.78 -3.45 -15.87
C ARG A 7 -2.56 -4.89 -15.47
N ALA A 8 -3.39 -5.79 -15.92
CA ALA A 8 -3.29 -7.21 -15.60
C ALA A 8 -3.13 -8.05 -16.88
N ASP A 9 -2.20 -9.00 -16.83
CA ASP A 9 -2.01 -10.05 -17.83
C ASP A 9 -2.09 -11.40 -17.14
N VAL A 10 -3.32 -11.90 -17.00
CA VAL A 10 -3.62 -13.14 -16.30
C VAL A 10 -4.15 -14.16 -17.32
N ARG A 11 -3.30 -15.12 -17.66
CA ARG A 11 -3.61 -16.23 -18.59
C ARG A 11 -2.91 -17.50 -18.13
N ALA A 12 -3.17 -18.61 -18.80
CA ALA A 12 -2.52 -19.87 -18.49
C ALA A 12 -0.97 -19.72 -18.46
N GLY A 13 -0.38 -19.97 -17.30
CA GLY A 13 1.07 -19.88 -17.09
C GLY A 13 1.63 -18.46 -16.83
N LYS A 14 0.79 -17.41 -16.86
CA LYS A 14 1.21 -16.05 -16.57
C LYS A 14 0.22 -15.34 -15.65
N ARG A 15 0.70 -14.88 -14.51
CA ARG A 15 -0.07 -14.19 -13.49
C ARG A 15 0.66 -12.89 -13.12
N TYR A 16 0.46 -11.87 -13.96
CA TYR A 16 1.21 -10.62 -13.89
C TYR A 16 0.29 -9.43 -13.78
N VAL A 17 0.65 -8.49 -12.91
CA VAL A 17 0.00 -7.19 -12.75
C VAL A 17 1.06 -6.10 -12.71
N SER A 18 0.80 -4.95 -13.30
CA SER A 18 1.53 -3.72 -13.01
C SER A 18 0.62 -2.69 -12.38
N ILE A 19 1.12 -2.01 -11.34
CA ILE A 19 0.47 -0.86 -10.72
C ILE A 19 1.14 0.40 -11.29
N GLU A 20 0.35 1.26 -11.92
CA GLU A 20 0.82 2.53 -12.48
C GLU A 20 0.63 3.69 -11.50
N LYS A 21 -0.31 3.55 -10.57
CA LYS A 21 -0.54 4.44 -9.43
C LYS A 21 -1.57 3.88 -8.46
N GLY A 22 -1.55 4.36 -7.22
CA GLY A 22 -2.57 4.10 -6.23
C GLY A 22 -2.27 2.89 -5.35
N GLU A 23 -3.29 2.16 -4.94
CA GLU A 23 -3.15 1.08 -3.97
C GLU A 23 -4.08 -0.08 -4.31
N ALA A 24 -3.54 -1.30 -4.30
CA ALA A 24 -4.30 -2.52 -4.52
C ALA A 24 -4.01 -3.55 -3.43
N PHE A 25 -5.04 -4.32 -3.09
CA PHE A 25 -4.93 -5.47 -2.21
C PHE A 25 -5.07 -6.75 -3.03
N PHE A 26 -4.20 -7.70 -2.77
CA PHE A 26 -4.14 -8.98 -3.45
C PHE A 26 -4.41 -10.10 -2.45
N ASP A 27 -5.35 -10.99 -2.81
CA ASP A 27 -5.62 -12.26 -2.12
C ASP A 27 -5.37 -13.38 -3.11
N ILE A 28 -4.20 -14.01 -2.99
CA ILE A 28 -3.65 -14.89 -4.02
C ILE A 28 -3.58 -16.31 -3.53
N VAL A 29 -4.24 -17.20 -4.24
CA VAL A 29 -4.07 -18.65 -4.04
C VAL A 29 -2.69 -19.08 -4.54
N HIS A 30 -1.96 -19.79 -3.67
CA HIS A 30 -0.62 -20.30 -3.96
C HIS A 30 -0.61 -21.20 -5.18
N ASN A 31 0.33 -20.94 -6.08
CA ASN A 31 0.64 -21.82 -7.22
C ASN A 31 2.14 -21.75 -7.55
N ALA A 32 2.90 -22.73 -7.06
CA ALA A 32 4.35 -22.77 -7.26
C ALA A 32 4.77 -22.86 -8.74
N LYS A 33 3.91 -23.41 -9.63
CA LYS A 33 4.19 -23.53 -11.07
C LYS A 33 3.94 -22.23 -11.84
N SER A 34 3.18 -21.28 -11.23
CA SER A 34 2.83 -20.01 -11.84
C SER A 34 2.76 -18.94 -10.73
N PRO A 35 3.91 -18.41 -10.29
CA PRO A 35 3.93 -17.35 -9.26
C PRO A 35 3.18 -16.12 -9.75
N PHE A 36 2.56 -15.40 -8.81
CA PHE A 36 1.93 -14.12 -9.09
C PHE A 36 2.97 -13.02 -8.95
N VAL A 37 3.04 -12.13 -9.93
CA VAL A 37 4.04 -11.07 -10.00
C VAL A 37 3.35 -9.73 -10.08
N VAL A 38 3.77 -8.78 -9.23
CA VAL A 38 3.35 -7.38 -9.28
C VAL A 38 4.58 -6.51 -9.54
N ASP A 39 4.56 -5.73 -10.61
CA ASP A 39 5.55 -4.69 -10.88
C ASP A 39 4.96 -3.32 -10.53
N VAL A 40 5.74 -2.49 -9.85
CA VAL A 40 5.37 -1.15 -9.41
C VAL A 40 6.62 -0.29 -9.27
N ASP A 41 6.66 0.88 -9.88
CA ASP A 41 7.74 1.88 -9.80
C ASP A 41 9.16 1.27 -9.75
N GLY A 42 9.49 0.39 -10.69
CA GLY A 42 10.82 -0.24 -10.77
C GLY A 42 11.11 -1.30 -9.69
N HIS A 43 10.10 -1.79 -9.00
CA HIS A 43 10.18 -2.89 -8.05
C HIS A 43 9.29 -4.05 -8.49
N ARG A 44 9.72 -5.25 -8.19
CA ARG A 44 8.99 -6.48 -8.43
C ARG A 44 8.67 -7.19 -7.13
N ILE A 45 7.39 -7.46 -6.92
CA ILE A 45 6.89 -8.30 -5.85
C ILE A 45 6.54 -9.66 -6.46
N THR A 46 7.10 -10.72 -5.90
CA THR A 46 6.79 -12.10 -6.30
C THR A 46 6.12 -12.80 -5.13
N ASP A 47 4.92 -13.27 -5.38
CA ASP A 47 4.07 -13.91 -4.40
C ASP A 47 4.28 -15.42 -4.36
N LEU A 48 4.22 -15.97 -3.15
CA LEU A 48 4.30 -17.41 -2.86
C LEU A 48 3.01 -17.94 -2.20
N GLY A 49 1.84 -17.26 -2.40
CA GLY A 49 0.54 -17.62 -1.80
C GLY A 49 0.22 -16.74 -0.60
N THR A 50 -0.28 -15.51 -0.86
CA THR A 50 -0.25 -14.43 0.13
C THR A 50 -1.49 -13.53 0.09
N LYS A 51 -1.71 -12.85 1.22
CA LYS A 51 -2.55 -11.65 1.28
C LYS A 51 -1.67 -10.45 1.58
N PHE A 52 -1.62 -9.51 0.65
CA PHE A 52 -0.77 -8.32 0.76
C PHE A 52 -1.39 -7.11 0.08
N SER A 53 -0.98 -5.93 0.51
CA SER A 53 -1.27 -4.68 -0.20
C SER A 53 0.00 -4.13 -0.83
N VAL A 54 -0.18 -3.42 -1.94
CA VAL A 54 0.87 -2.63 -2.59
C VAL A 54 0.31 -1.23 -2.80
N ARG A 55 1.03 -0.23 -2.30
CA ARG A 55 0.71 1.18 -2.43
C ARG A 55 1.85 1.89 -3.15
N ASP A 56 1.49 2.55 -4.24
CA ASP A 56 2.38 3.38 -5.04
C ASP A 56 2.12 4.86 -4.74
N GLU A 57 3.14 5.53 -4.21
CA GLU A 57 3.18 6.96 -3.97
C GLU A 57 4.39 7.56 -4.71
N PRO A 58 4.38 8.84 -5.04
CA PRO A 58 5.50 9.47 -5.75
C PRO A 58 6.85 9.20 -5.07
N GLY A 59 7.70 8.39 -5.74
CA GLY A 59 9.03 8.02 -5.26
C GLY A 59 9.07 7.01 -4.12
N ARG A 60 7.94 6.40 -3.75
CA ARG A 60 7.84 5.44 -2.65
C ARG A 60 6.84 4.34 -2.95
N VAL A 61 7.27 3.11 -2.81
CA VAL A 61 6.41 1.93 -2.84
C VAL A 61 6.33 1.33 -1.45
N GLU A 62 5.12 1.06 -0.99
CA GLU A 62 4.90 0.35 0.28
C GLU A 62 4.21 -1.00 0.01
N VAL A 63 4.73 -2.06 0.63
CA VAL A 63 4.18 -3.41 0.55
C VAL A 63 3.94 -3.94 1.95
N ALA A 64 2.68 -4.16 2.32
CA ALA A 64 2.30 -4.72 3.61
C ALA A 64 1.84 -6.17 3.46
N LEU A 65 2.46 -7.10 4.17
CA LEU A 65 2.16 -8.52 4.11
C LEU A 65 1.30 -8.95 5.31
N LEU A 66 0.12 -9.50 5.02
CA LEU A 66 -0.81 -9.98 6.04
C LEU A 66 -0.71 -11.48 6.29
N GLU A 67 -0.59 -12.26 5.21
CA GLU A 67 -0.55 -13.72 5.26
C GLU A 67 0.41 -14.27 4.19
N GLY A 68 1.07 -15.39 4.47
CA GLY A 68 1.92 -16.11 3.54
C GLY A 68 3.36 -15.59 3.48
N ARG A 69 3.95 -15.54 2.29
CA ARG A 69 5.32 -15.08 2.05
C ARG A 69 5.44 -14.43 0.67
N ALA A 70 6.11 -13.29 0.59
CA ALA A 70 6.41 -12.61 -0.66
C ALA A 70 7.86 -12.14 -0.68
N SER A 71 8.41 -11.91 -1.86
CA SER A 71 9.69 -11.21 -2.03
C SER A 71 9.47 -9.90 -2.74
N ILE A 72 10.24 -8.88 -2.37
CA ILE A 72 10.35 -7.61 -3.09
C ILE A 72 11.78 -7.42 -3.55
N ALA A 73 11.98 -6.98 -4.78
CA ALA A 73 13.29 -6.69 -5.34
C ALA A 73 13.25 -5.50 -6.29
N SER A 74 14.32 -4.68 -6.30
CA SER A 74 14.53 -3.66 -7.34
C SER A 74 14.82 -4.36 -8.68
N ILE A 75 14.16 -3.89 -9.75
CA ILE A 75 14.38 -4.34 -11.13
C ILE A 75 15.00 -3.26 -12.01
N ARG A 76 15.42 -2.12 -11.43
CA ARG A 76 16.10 -1.04 -12.14
C ARG A 76 17.53 -1.47 -12.48
N PRO A 77 18.00 -1.28 -13.74
CA PRO A 77 19.30 -1.79 -14.17
C PRO A 77 20.50 -1.13 -13.50
N ASP A 78 20.37 0.14 -13.10
CA ASP A 78 21.49 0.98 -12.64
C ASP A 78 21.55 1.19 -11.12
N THR A 79 20.73 0.47 -10.35
CA THR A 79 20.69 0.60 -8.88
C THR A 79 21.26 -0.63 -8.19
N GLN A 80 21.77 -0.45 -6.95
CA GLN A 80 22.06 -1.59 -6.07
C GLN A 80 20.81 -2.47 -5.98
N ARG A 81 21.00 -3.79 -6.17
CA ARG A 81 19.90 -4.75 -6.08
C ARG A 81 19.47 -4.91 -4.62
N HIS A 82 18.54 -4.07 -4.20
CA HIS A 82 17.87 -4.25 -2.92
C HIS A 82 16.81 -5.33 -3.07
N GLN A 83 16.82 -6.29 -2.16
CA GLN A 83 15.79 -7.32 -2.08
C GLN A 83 15.50 -7.71 -0.64
N ALA A 84 14.27 -8.10 -0.38
CA ALA A 84 13.83 -8.62 0.91
C ALA A 84 12.79 -9.72 0.73
N VAL A 85 12.74 -10.63 1.70
CA VAL A 85 11.65 -11.60 1.85
C VAL A 85 10.78 -11.16 3.01
N LEU A 86 9.48 -11.05 2.76
CA LEU A 86 8.49 -10.57 3.71
C LEU A 86 7.75 -11.75 4.34
N THR A 87 7.44 -11.60 5.62
CA THR A 87 6.62 -12.47 6.43
C THR A 87 5.43 -11.70 7.03
N PRO A 88 4.38 -12.37 7.56
CA PRO A 88 3.19 -11.69 8.06
C PRO A 88 3.51 -10.64 9.16
N GLY A 89 3.05 -9.42 8.94
CA GLY A 89 3.34 -8.26 9.77
C GLY A 89 4.43 -7.36 9.20
N ASP A 90 5.20 -7.82 8.20
CA ASP A 90 6.20 -6.98 7.55
C ASP A 90 5.56 -5.93 6.66
N VAL A 91 6.12 -4.73 6.74
CA VAL A 91 5.88 -3.62 5.83
C VAL A 91 7.20 -3.21 5.20
N ALA A 92 7.33 -3.44 3.92
CA ALA A 92 8.47 -2.98 3.14
C ALA A 92 8.20 -1.59 2.56
N VAL A 93 9.17 -0.70 2.70
CA VAL A 93 9.18 0.61 2.05
C VAL A 93 10.37 0.67 1.11
N ALA A 94 10.08 0.81 -0.17
CA ALA A 94 11.08 0.88 -1.23
C ALA A 94 11.06 2.25 -1.91
N THR A 95 12.25 2.78 -2.18
CA THR A 95 12.50 3.97 -2.98
C THR A 95 13.46 3.65 -4.12
N ALA A 96 13.85 4.64 -4.93
CA ALA A 96 14.86 4.42 -5.96
C ALA A 96 16.17 3.83 -5.40
N ASP A 97 16.57 4.26 -4.18
CA ASP A 97 17.90 4.01 -3.63
C ASP A 97 17.91 3.16 -2.36
N SER A 98 16.75 2.79 -1.83
CA SER A 98 16.65 2.09 -0.56
C SER A 98 15.48 1.11 -0.49
N LEU A 99 15.64 0.10 0.35
CA LEU A 99 14.59 -0.83 0.76
C LEU A 99 14.73 -1.05 2.27
N SER A 100 13.71 -0.70 3.02
CA SER A 100 13.61 -0.98 4.45
C SER A 100 12.42 -1.89 4.72
N VAL A 101 12.51 -2.68 5.78
CA VAL A 101 11.42 -3.55 6.25
C VAL A 101 11.23 -3.30 7.73
N GLU A 102 10.00 -3.04 8.13
CA GLU A 102 9.60 -2.90 9.53
C GLU A 102 8.50 -3.90 9.87
N GLN A 103 8.42 -4.30 11.13
CA GLN A 103 7.33 -5.13 11.65
C GLN A 103 6.24 -4.22 12.22
N LYS A 104 5.00 -4.40 11.75
CA LYS A 104 3.80 -3.76 12.32
C LYS A 104 2.90 -4.78 13.00
N PRO A 105 2.31 -4.46 14.16
CA PRO A 105 1.30 -5.30 14.79
C PRO A 105 0.11 -5.56 13.85
N LYS A 106 -0.43 -6.78 13.85
CA LYS A 106 -1.60 -7.14 13.05
C LYS A 106 -2.80 -6.19 13.22
N PRO A 107 -3.14 -5.71 14.44
CA PRO A 107 -4.22 -4.74 14.60
C PRO A 107 -3.95 -3.41 13.88
N THR A 108 -2.70 -2.94 13.84
CA THR A 108 -2.29 -1.72 13.12
C THR A 108 -2.50 -1.89 11.62
N LEU A 109 -2.00 -3.00 11.05
CA LEU A 109 -2.23 -3.30 9.63
C LEU A 109 -3.71 -3.45 9.29
N ALA A 110 -4.51 -4.05 10.18
CA ALA A 110 -5.95 -4.19 9.99
C ALA A 110 -6.67 -2.83 9.95
N LYS A 111 -6.18 -1.83 10.70
CA LYS A 111 -6.68 -0.44 10.65
C LYS A 111 -6.25 0.25 9.35
N GLU A 112 -4.97 0.18 8.97
CA GLU A 112 -4.43 0.76 7.74
C GLU A 112 -5.14 0.22 6.48
N LEU A 113 -5.54 -1.05 6.51
CA LEU A 113 -6.26 -1.72 5.41
C LEU A 113 -7.78 -1.74 5.59
N SER A 114 -8.33 -0.93 6.48
CA SER A 114 -9.77 -0.84 6.75
C SER A 114 -10.58 -0.32 5.54
N TRP A 115 -9.94 0.43 4.63
CA TRP A 115 -10.52 0.88 3.36
C TRP A 115 -11.10 -0.28 2.52
N ARG A 116 -10.60 -1.50 2.68
CA ARG A 116 -11.16 -2.71 2.03
C ARG A 116 -12.59 -3.03 2.50
N ARG A 117 -13.00 -2.47 3.62
CA ARG A 117 -14.34 -2.60 4.21
C ARG A 117 -15.13 -1.30 4.10
N GLY A 118 -14.65 -0.36 3.29
CA GLY A 118 -15.29 0.94 3.11
C GLY A 118 -15.09 1.92 4.27
N LEU A 119 -14.06 1.74 5.12
CA LEU A 119 -13.76 2.59 6.27
C LEU A 119 -12.32 3.06 6.25
N LEU A 120 -12.08 4.31 6.61
CA LEU A 120 -10.77 4.84 6.97
C LEU A 120 -10.71 4.97 8.48
N ILE A 121 -9.76 4.29 9.12
CA ILE A 121 -9.59 4.31 10.58
C ILE A 121 -8.30 5.03 10.89
N PHE A 122 -8.40 6.13 11.62
CA PHE A 122 -7.31 6.92 12.14
C PHE A 122 -7.20 6.70 13.64
N ASP A 123 -6.01 6.47 14.17
CA ASP A 123 -5.73 6.17 15.58
C ASP A 123 -4.49 6.95 15.98
N GLY A 124 -4.68 8.07 16.66
CA GLY A 124 -3.61 9.01 16.96
C GLY A 124 -2.92 9.57 15.72
N ALA A 125 -3.60 9.64 14.58
CA ALA A 125 -3.00 10.07 13.33
C ALA A 125 -2.87 11.60 13.25
N PRO A 126 -1.73 12.15 12.79
CA PRO A 126 -1.59 13.58 12.55
C PRO A 126 -2.60 14.09 11.53
N LEU A 127 -3.17 15.30 11.75
CA LEU A 127 -4.14 15.90 10.84
C LEU A 127 -3.63 16.04 9.41
N SER A 128 -2.33 16.27 9.21
CA SER A 128 -1.71 16.28 7.89
C SER A 128 -1.85 14.93 7.18
N GLN A 129 -1.66 13.82 7.90
CA GLN A 129 -1.82 12.46 7.36
C GLN A 129 -3.29 12.16 7.08
N VAL A 130 -4.18 12.53 8.00
CA VAL A 130 -5.63 12.36 7.84
C VAL A 130 -6.13 13.10 6.60
N ALA A 131 -5.75 14.38 6.44
CA ALA A 131 -6.12 15.18 5.28
C ALA A 131 -5.56 14.58 3.97
N ALA A 132 -4.31 14.11 3.97
CA ALA A 132 -3.71 13.47 2.80
C ALA A 132 -4.50 12.23 2.37
N GLU A 133 -4.89 11.37 3.33
CA GLU A 133 -5.64 10.16 3.03
C GLU A 133 -7.08 10.48 2.58
N LEU A 134 -7.81 11.38 3.27
CA LEU A 134 -9.14 11.81 2.88
C LEU A 134 -9.17 12.46 1.49
N ASN A 135 -8.13 13.21 1.16
CA ASN A 135 -7.97 13.84 -0.16
C ASN A 135 -7.85 12.85 -1.33
N ARG A 136 -7.57 11.59 -1.07
CA ARG A 136 -7.59 10.54 -2.11
C ARG A 136 -9.01 10.19 -2.52
N TYR A 137 -9.97 10.31 -1.60
CA TYR A 137 -11.38 9.92 -1.79
C TYR A 137 -12.29 11.09 -2.16
N SER A 138 -11.81 12.32 -2.10
CA SER A 138 -12.62 13.53 -2.34
C SER A 138 -12.04 14.39 -3.48
N THR A 139 -12.94 14.99 -4.26
CA THR A 139 -12.60 16.05 -5.22
C THR A 139 -12.34 17.40 -4.54
N ALA A 140 -13.09 17.69 -3.44
CA ALA A 140 -12.81 18.81 -2.56
C ALA A 140 -11.56 18.49 -1.73
N LYS A 141 -10.62 19.43 -1.66
CA LYS A 141 -9.34 19.20 -0.98
C LYS A 141 -9.31 19.87 0.38
N ILE A 142 -8.98 19.08 1.39
CA ILE A 142 -8.71 19.54 2.75
C ILE A 142 -7.28 20.07 2.77
N VAL A 143 -7.11 21.31 3.21
CA VAL A 143 -5.81 21.94 3.40
C VAL A 143 -5.63 22.21 4.89
N VAL A 144 -4.61 21.63 5.49
CA VAL A 144 -4.24 21.87 6.89
C VAL A 144 -3.24 23.02 6.92
N ALA A 145 -3.66 24.18 7.44
CA ALA A 145 -2.83 25.37 7.52
C ALA A 145 -2.17 25.48 8.90
N GLY A 146 -0.86 25.70 8.92
CA GLY A 146 -0.04 25.90 10.12
C GLY A 146 0.58 24.62 10.67
N ASP A 147 1.90 24.66 10.91
CA ASP A 147 2.70 23.51 11.33
C ASP A 147 2.25 22.90 12.67
N GLY A 148 1.72 23.73 13.57
CA GLY A 148 1.18 23.27 14.86
C GLY A 148 -0.10 22.46 14.68
N VAL A 149 -0.99 22.89 13.79
CA VAL A 149 -2.25 22.21 13.49
C VAL A 149 -2.00 20.90 12.75
N ALA A 150 -1.05 20.89 11.83
CA ALA A 150 -0.70 19.71 11.05
C ALA A 150 -0.24 18.52 11.91
N LYS A 151 0.31 18.80 13.09
CA LYS A 151 0.83 17.79 14.05
C LYS A 151 -0.20 17.35 15.10
N LEU A 152 -1.35 18.03 15.22
CA LEU A 152 -2.42 17.57 16.12
C LEU A 152 -2.89 16.19 15.69
N THR A 153 -3.05 15.30 16.65
CA THR A 153 -3.49 13.93 16.39
C THR A 153 -4.98 13.77 16.67
N ILE A 154 -5.63 12.92 15.87
CA ILE A 154 -7.04 12.59 16.05
C ILE A 154 -7.28 11.10 15.96
N ASP A 155 -8.36 10.68 16.62
CA ASP A 155 -8.96 9.36 16.47
C ASP A 155 -10.27 9.54 15.69
N ALA A 156 -10.40 8.86 14.55
CA ALA A 156 -11.58 8.96 13.72
C ALA A 156 -11.83 7.67 12.93
N SER A 157 -13.11 7.45 12.60
CA SER A 157 -13.52 6.42 11.63
C SER A 157 -14.44 7.08 10.61
N VAL A 158 -14.03 7.09 9.35
CA VAL A 158 -14.69 7.80 8.27
C VAL A 158 -15.08 6.82 7.17
N PRO A 159 -16.37 6.71 6.79
CA PRO A 159 -16.77 5.94 5.62
C PRO A 159 -16.12 6.48 4.34
N THR A 160 -15.65 5.60 3.45
CA THR A 160 -14.97 6.01 2.22
C THR A 160 -15.88 6.70 1.21
N ASP A 161 -17.19 6.51 1.34
CA ASP A 161 -18.23 7.14 0.50
C ASP A 161 -18.78 8.45 1.08
N ASP A 162 -18.46 8.75 2.35
CA ASP A 162 -18.93 9.97 3.05
C ASP A 162 -17.79 10.84 3.61
N VAL A 163 -16.70 10.92 2.88
CA VAL A 163 -15.54 11.75 3.27
C VAL A 163 -15.92 13.24 3.43
N ARG A 164 -16.97 13.68 2.73
CA ARG A 164 -17.44 15.08 2.83
C ARG A 164 -18.06 15.43 4.18
N ALA A 165 -18.60 14.47 4.91
CA ALA A 165 -19.15 14.72 6.24
C ALA A 165 -18.06 15.04 7.29
N PHE A 166 -16.80 14.82 6.97
CA PHE A 166 -15.65 15.12 7.83
C PHE A 166 -15.14 16.57 7.67
N THR A 167 -15.58 17.28 6.66
CA THR A 167 -15.18 18.68 6.36
C THR A 167 -16.25 19.67 6.76
#